data_2229ae0b2fbb561d9bae1945676353b1
#
_entry.id   2229ae0b2fbb561d9bae1945676353b1
#
_cell.length_a   1.000
_cell.length_b   1.000
_cell.length_c   1.000
_cell.angle_alpha   90.00
_cell.angle_beta   90.00
_cell.angle_gamma   90.00
#
_symmetry.space_group_name_H-M   'P 1'
#
loop_
_entity.id
_entity.type
_entity.pdbx_description
1 polymer ?
#
loop_
_entity_poly.entity_id
_entity_poly.type
_entity_poly.pdbx_seq_one_letter_code
_entity_poly.pdbx_strand_id
1 'polypeptide(L)'
;MSLFTGVVLLGVVLAALTIGIWWKKTNVVEMLAFGVIYWLCAWVVTAMGFFVLDVFSLLPCAVGTVVLELAVGAAALIVRKKRDKTPWRELMTVSWDIRPYWLPILVCAGGFVLVAMKHELFGMGQDEGVYQTVAINFLNGVTDRQQDFPEYHL
;
A
#
# COMPACT_ATOMS: atom_id res chain seq x y z
N MET A 1 -17.45 5.68 -6.99
CA MET A 1 -16.21 5.33 -6.28
C MET A 1 -16.55 5.23 -4.80
N SER A 2 -16.23 4.13 -4.12
CA SER A 2 -16.53 4.01 -2.69
C SER A 2 -15.63 4.97 -1.87
N LEU A 3 -16.13 5.39 -0.69
CA LEU A 3 -15.33 6.22 0.24
C LEU A 3 -13.98 5.55 0.55
N PHE A 4 -13.99 4.25 0.77
CA PHE A 4 -12.79 3.45 1.01
C PHE A 4 -11.77 3.59 -0.12
N THR A 5 -12.20 3.41 -1.38
CA THR A 5 -11.32 3.56 -2.54
C THR A 5 -10.71 4.96 -2.62
N GLY A 6 -11.50 6.00 -2.30
CA GLY A 6 -11.01 7.38 -2.27
C GLY A 6 -9.92 7.59 -1.21
N VAL A 7 -10.10 7.04 -0.02
CA VAL A 7 -9.12 7.13 1.08
C VAL A 7 -7.83 6.38 0.74
N VAL A 8 -7.93 5.18 0.15
CA VAL A 8 -6.77 4.41 -0.31
C VAL A 8 -5.97 5.17 -1.37
N LEU A 9 -6.64 5.70 -2.39
CA LEU A 9 -5.97 6.50 -3.43
C LEU A 9 -5.28 7.73 -2.86
N LEU A 10 -5.93 8.43 -1.92
CA LEU A 10 -5.33 9.55 -1.21
C LEU A 10 -4.05 9.13 -0.47
N GLY A 11 -4.08 8.00 0.24
CA GLY A 11 -2.92 7.44 0.92
C GLY A 11 -1.76 7.19 -0.04
N VAL A 12 -2.01 6.50 -1.16
CA VAL A 12 -0.96 6.24 -2.17
C VAL A 12 -0.35 7.54 -2.70
N VAL A 13 -1.17 8.56 -2.96
CA VAL A 13 -0.66 9.86 -3.42
C VAL A 13 0.20 10.55 -2.36
N LEU A 14 -0.25 10.56 -1.09
CA LEU A 14 0.51 11.14 0.01
C LEU A 14 1.85 10.41 0.23
N ALA A 15 1.84 9.08 0.17
CA ALA A 15 3.04 8.26 0.25
C ALA A 15 4.04 8.61 -0.87
N ALA A 16 3.57 8.72 -2.12
CA ALA A 16 4.40 9.11 -3.26
C ALA A 16 4.99 10.51 -3.07
N LEU A 17 4.20 11.48 -2.62
CA LEU A 17 4.69 12.84 -2.32
C LEU A 17 5.74 12.83 -1.19
N THR A 18 5.54 12.03 -0.15
CA THR A 18 6.50 11.89 0.96
C THR A 18 7.84 11.36 0.45
N ILE A 19 7.85 10.35 -0.42
CA ILE A 19 9.07 9.85 -1.08
C ILE A 19 9.73 10.95 -1.92
N GLY A 20 8.97 11.70 -2.71
CA GLY A 20 9.49 12.81 -3.50
C GLY A 20 10.15 13.90 -2.64
N ILE A 21 9.58 14.18 -1.46
CA ILE A 21 10.14 15.12 -0.48
C ILE A 21 11.47 14.59 0.07
N TRP A 22 11.58 13.32 0.40
CA TRP A 22 12.81 12.72 0.93
C TRP A 22 13.96 12.72 -0.08
N TRP A 23 13.71 12.45 -1.34
CA TRP A 23 14.74 12.20 -2.35
C TRP A 23 15.20 13.43 -3.15
N LYS A 24 14.59 14.58 -2.98
CA LYS A 24 14.92 15.83 -3.69
C LYS A 24 14.71 15.80 -5.21
N LYS A 25 15.38 14.89 -5.89
CA LYS A 25 15.27 14.62 -7.32
C LYS A 25 14.79 13.19 -7.48
N THR A 26 13.64 13.02 -8.08
CA THR A 26 13.07 11.71 -8.31
C THR A 26 12.34 11.67 -9.64
N ASN A 27 12.26 10.50 -10.21
CA ASN A 27 11.40 10.26 -11.36
C ASN A 27 10.00 9.92 -10.87
N VAL A 28 8.97 10.30 -11.65
CA VAL A 28 7.57 10.00 -11.31
C VAL A 28 7.34 8.50 -11.11
N VAL A 29 7.99 7.65 -11.90
CA VAL A 29 7.88 6.19 -11.81
C VAL A 29 8.47 5.69 -10.49
N GLU A 30 9.65 6.17 -10.10
CA GLU A 30 10.27 5.84 -8.80
C GLU A 30 9.42 6.32 -7.64
N MET A 31 8.95 7.56 -7.72
CA MET A 31 8.11 8.16 -6.69
C MET A 31 6.83 7.33 -6.46
N LEU A 32 6.17 6.88 -7.54
CA LEU A 32 4.99 6.04 -7.44
C LEU A 32 5.32 4.63 -6.95
N ALA A 33 6.36 3.98 -7.49
CA ALA A 33 6.73 2.63 -7.09
C ALA A 33 7.12 2.55 -5.61
N PHE A 34 8.01 3.42 -5.15
CA PHE A 34 8.40 3.46 -3.74
C PHE A 34 7.29 4.02 -2.85
N GLY A 35 6.45 4.91 -3.37
CA GLY A 35 5.25 5.38 -2.68
C GLY A 35 4.27 4.25 -2.37
N VAL A 36 4.01 3.36 -3.34
CA VAL A 36 3.16 2.19 -3.13
C VAL A 36 3.76 1.24 -2.09
N ILE A 37 5.07 0.96 -2.16
CA ILE A 37 5.76 0.11 -1.17
C ILE A 37 5.67 0.75 0.22
N TYR A 38 5.94 2.04 0.34
CA TYR A 38 5.84 2.78 1.60
C TYR A 38 4.41 2.75 2.15
N TRP A 39 3.41 3.00 1.30
CA TRP A 39 2.00 2.93 1.67
C TRP A 39 1.61 1.53 2.20
N LEU A 40 2.05 0.46 1.52
CA LEU A 40 1.81 -0.91 1.99
C LEU A 40 2.44 -1.17 3.36
N CYS A 41 3.67 -0.71 3.59
CA CYS A 41 4.30 -0.83 4.91
C CYS A 41 3.53 -0.04 5.99
N ALA A 42 3.11 1.20 5.69
CA ALA A 42 2.32 2.01 6.59
C ALA A 42 0.96 1.37 6.90
N TRP A 43 0.32 0.78 5.87
CA TRP A 43 -0.91 0.02 6.03
C TRP A 43 -0.74 -1.17 6.98
N VAL A 44 0.30 -1.99 6.78
CA VAL A 44 0.59 -3.14 7.65
C VAL A 44 0.78 -2.69 9.09
N VAL A 45 1.59 -1.66 9.34
CA VAL A 45 1.84 -1.14 10.70
C VAL A 45 0.53 -0.65 11.33
N THR A 46 -0.28 0.09 10.60
CA THR A 46 -1.57 0.60 11.08
C THR A 46 -2.55 -0.54 11.35
N ALA A 47 -2.67 -1.49 10.43
CA ALA A 47 -3.54 -2.65 10.57
C ALA A 47 -3.16 -3.50 11.78
N MET A 48 -1.87 -3.75 12.01
CA MET A 48 -1.36 -4.45 13.19
C MET A 48 -1.69 -3.70 14.49
N GLY A 49 -1.57 -2.37 14.50
CA GLY A 49 -1.94 -1.55 15.64
C GLY A 49 -3.44 -1.69 15.98
N PHE A 50 -4.31 -1.56 14.99
CA PHE A 50 -5.76 -1.74 15.17
C PHE A 50 -6.14 -3.16 15.56
N PHE A 51 -5.43 -4.15 15.01
CA PHE A 51 -5.63 -5.55 15.39
C PHE A 51 -5.28 -5.82 16.86
N VAL A 52 -4.14 -5.30 17.33
CA VAL A 52 -3.74 -5.45 18.76
C VAL A 52 -4.74 -4.77 19.69
N LEU A 53 -5.37 -3.69 19.25
CA LEU A 53 -6.39 -2.98 20.02
C LEU A 53 -7.80 -3.62 19.92
N ASP A 54 -7.94 -4.71 19.17
CA ASP A 54 -9.20 -5.42 18.89
C ASP A 54 -10.30 -4.53 18.29
N VAL A 55 -9.88 -3.52 17.48
CA VAL A 55 -10.78 -2.59 16.78
C VAL A 55 -10.53 -2.59 15.27
N PHE A 56 -10.05 -3.73 14.74
CA PHE A 56 -9.72 -3.83 13.31
C PHE A 56 -10.96 -3.63 12.44
N SER A 57 -10.87 -2.69 11.51
CA SER A 57 -11.85 -2.47 10.44
C SER A 57 -11.16 -1.78 9.27
N LEU A 58 -11.54 -2.10 8.05
CA LEU A 58 -10.89 -1.63 6.83
C LEU A 58 -10.86 -0.11 6.71
N LEU A 59 -12.00 0.55 6.93
CA LEU A 59 -12.08 2.00 6.78
C LEU A 59 -11.29 2.75 7.85
N PRO A 60 -11.40 2.45 9.15
CA PRO A 60 -10.53 3.00 10.18
C PRO A 60 -9.03 2.76 9.90
N CYS A 61 -8.63 1.57 9.44
CA CYS A 61 -7.24 1.30 9.07
C CYS A 61 -6.79 2.19 7.91
N ALA A 62 -7.61 2.36 6.87
CA ALA A 62 -7.29 3.25 5.75
C ALA A 62 -7.13 4.70 6.22
N VAL A 63 -8.03 5.20 7.04
CA VAL A 63 -7.95 6.55 7.63
C VAL A 63 -6.72 6.68 8.54
N GLY A 64 -6.47 5.71 9.39
CA GLY A 64 -5.29 5.66 10.26
C GLY A 64 -3.99 5.70 9.47
N THR A 65 -3.91 4.97 8.34
CA THR A 65 -2.76 5.01 7.44
C THR A 65 -2.56 6.40 6.85
N VAL A 66 -3.61 7.05 6.37
CA VAL A 66 -3.55 8.42 5.84
C VAL A 66 -3.07 9.40 6.92
N VAL A 67 -3.56 9.29 8.15
CA VAL A 67 -3.11 10.12 9.27
C VAL A 67 -1.63 9.91 9.58
N LEU A 68 -1.18 8.65 9.61
CA LEU A 68 0.24 8.31 9.79
C LEU A 68 1.11 8.93 8.69
N GLU A 69 0.69 8.82 7.43
CA GLU A 69 1.42 9.39 6.29
C GLU A 69 1.48 10.91 6.32
N LEU A 70 0.39 11.57 6.69
CA LEU A 70 0.38 13.02 6.89
C LEU A 70 1.37 13.44 7.98
N ALA A 71 1.43 12.71 9.09
CA ALA A 71 2.36 12.99 10.18
C ALA A 71 3.82 12.80 9.73
N VAL A 72 4.13 11.70 9.03
CA VAL A 72 5.47 11.42 8.50
C VAL A 72 5.85 12.42 7.40
N GLY A 73 4.93 12.74 6.49
CA GLY A 73 5.15 13.74 5.44
C GLY A 73 5.42 15.14 6.01
N ALA A 74 4.66 15.55 7.02
CA ALA A 74 4.90 16.82 7.73
C ALA A 74 6.25 16.83 8.45
N ALA A 75 6.61 15.73 9.12
CA ALA A 75 7.93 15.60 9.75
C ALA A 75 9.06 15.66 8.71
N ALA A 76 8.91 14.98 7.58
CA ALA A 76 9.86 15.03 6.46
C ALA A 76 10.05 16.47 5.95
N LEU A 77 8.96 17.21 5.76
CA LEU A 77 9.00 18.62 5.35
C LEU A 77 9.75 19.49 6.35
N ILE A 78 9.45 19.35 7.65
CA ILE A 78 10.07 20.13 8.72
C ILE A 78 11.57 19.83 8.80
N VAL A 79 11.94 18.54 8.82
CA VAL A 79 13.34 18.12 8.89
C VAL A 79 14.11 18.66 7.70
N ARG A 80 13.55 18.52 6.50
CA ARG A 80 14.20 18.97 5.28
C ARG A 80 14.35 20.49 5.23
N LYS A 81 13.31 21.24 5.59
CA LYS A 81 13.37 22.69 5.64
C LYS A 81 14.45 23.19 6.62
N LYS A 82 14.58 22.53 7.79
CA LYS A 82 15.62 22.87 8.77
C LYS A 82 17.03 22.54 8.27
N ARG A 83 17.19 21.39 7.60
CA ARG A 83 18.49 20.93 7.11
C ARG A 83 19.00 21.71 5.91
N ASP A 84 18.15 21.89 4.91
CA ASP A 84 18.59 22.36 3.59
C ASP A 84 18.37 23.85 3.36
N LYS A 85 17.62 24.54 4.25
CA LYS A 85 17.21 25.98 4.13
C LYS A 85 16.63 26.32 2.75
N THR A 86 16.08 25.32 2.04
CA THR A 86 15.58 25.43 0.67
C THR A 86 14.23 26.14 0.62
N PRO A 87 13.98 27.01 -0.37
CA PRO A 87 12.67 27.58 -0.60
C PRO A 87 11.66 26.50 -0.99
N TRP A 88 10.38 26.73 -0.68
CA TRP A 88 9.31 25.76 -0.92
C TRP A 88 9.23 25.26 -2.37
N ARG A 89 9.60 26.10 -3.33
CA ARG A 89 9.58 25.77 -4.77
C ARG A 89 10.62 24.73 -5.19
N GLU A 90 11.64 24.53 -4.39
CA GLU A 90 12.76 23.61 -4.68
C GLU A 90 12.75 22.37 -3.80
N LEU A 91 11.66 22.17 -3.03
CA LEU A 91 11.55 21.02 -2.14
C LEU A 91 11.54 19.69 -2.90
N MET A 92 11.00 19.68 -4.11
CA MET A 92 10.90 18.47 -4.90
C MET A 92 11.05 18.80 -6.38
N THR A 93 11.99 18.13 -7.04
CA THR A 93 12.14 18.19 -8.50
C THR A 93 11.75 16.83 -9.07
N VAL A 94 10.65 16.79 -9.81
CA VAL A 94 10.13 15.55 -10.41
C VAL A 94 10.46 15.55 -11.89
N SER A 95 11.09 14.48 -12.37
CA SER A 95 11.30 14.22 -13.80
C SER A 95 10.22 13.28 -14.33
N TRP A 96 9.83 13.48 -15.58
CA TRP A 96 8.81 12.69 -16.27
C TRP A 96 9.41 11.76 -17.33
N ASP A 97 10.68 11.40 -17.20
CA ASP A 97 11.31 10.49 -18.14
C ASP A 97 11.00 9.03 -17.81
N ILE A 98 10.14 8.42 -18.60
CA ILE A 98 9.70 7.01 -18.44
C ILE A 98 10.66 6.05 -19.16
N ARG A 99 11.52 6.55 -20.06
CA ARG A 99 12.39 5.72 -20.91
C ARG A 99 13.27 4.72 -20.16
N PRO A 100 13.92 5.06 -19.02
CA PRO A 100 14.73 4.09 -18.32
C PRO A 100 13.92 2.98 -17.63
N TYR A 101 12.61 3.12 -17.50
CA TYR A 101 11.73 2.20 -16.74
C TYR A 101 10.82 1.34 -17.62
N TRP A 102 10.89 1.46 -18.96
CA TRP A 102 9.99 0.73 -19.85
C TRP A 102 10.04 -0.78 -19.65
N LEU A 103 11.26 -1.35 -19.45
CA LEU A 103 11.45 -2.78 -19.24
C LEU A 103 10.87 -3.26 -17.89
N PRO A 104 11.19 -2.65 -16.73
CA PRO A 104 10.52 -2.96 -15.48
C PRO A 104 8.99 -2.83 -15.54
N ILE A 105 8.46 -1.80 -16.19
CA ILE A 105 7.01 -1.61 -16.34
C ILE A 105 6.41 -2.77 -17.16
N LEU A 106 7.05 -3.17 -18.25
CA LEU A 106 6.59 -4.26 -19.10
C LEU A 106 6.62 -5.61 -18.35
N VAL A 107 7.68 -5.87 -17.56
CA VAL A 107 7.78 -7.08 -16.73
C VAL A 107 6.69 -7.09 -15.67
N CYS A 108 6.45 -5.98 -14.97
CA CYS A 108 5.38 -5.87 -13.97
C CYS A 108 4.00 -6.06 -14.61
N ALA A 109 3.74 -5.43 -15.76
CA ALA A 109 2.48 -5.57 -16.49
C ALA A 109 2.27 -7.02 -16.96
N GLY A 110 3.31 -7.67 -17.49
CA GLY A 110 3.27 -9.08 -17.88
C GLY A 110 3.01 -9.99 -16.68
N GLY A 111 3.69 -9.77 -15.56
CA GLY A 111 3.45 -10.49 -14.32
C GLY A 111 2.02 -10.32 -13.81
N PHE A 112 1.48 -9.10 -13.85
CA PHE A 112 0.09 -8.84 -13.46
C PHE A 112 -0.90 -9.58 -14.37
N VAL A 113 -0.68 -9.59 -15.68
CA VAL A 113 -1.52 -10.34 -16.63
C VAL A 113 -1.46 -11.84 -16.33
N LEU A 114 -0.27 -12.39 -16.07
CA LEU A 114 -0.11 -13.81 -15.74
C LEU A 114 -0.84 -14.17 -14.44
N VAL A 115 -0.76 -13.32 -13.40
CA VAL A 115 -1.49 -13.53 -12.15
C VAL A 115 -2.99 -13.43 -12.36
N ALA A 116 -3.47 -12.48 -13.16
CA ALA A 116 -4.88 -12.35 -13.49
C ALA A 116 -5.40 -13.56 -14.28
N MET A 117 -4.59 -14.07 -15.24
CA MET A 117 -4.93 -15.25 -16.03
C MET A 117 -4.85 -16.55 -15.23
N LYS A 118 -4.10 -16.60 -14.12
CA LYS A 118 -3.98 -17.79 -13.29
C LYS A 118 -5.34 -18.32 -12.84
N HIS A 119 -6.23 -17.43 -12.39
CA HIS A 119 -7.57 -17.80 -11.95
C HIS A 119 -8.41 -18.42 -13.07
N GLU A 120 -8.27 -17.96 -14.29
CA GLU A 120 -9.00 -18.46 -15.46
C GLU A 120 -8.45 -19.80 -15.96
N LEU A 121 -7.12 -20.00 -15.89
CA LEU A 121 -6.45 -21.16 -16.50
C LEU A 121 -6.28 -22.35 -15.55
N PHE A 122 -6.06 -22.08 -14.27
CA PHE A 122 -5.67 -23.13 -13.32
C PHE A 122 -6.69 -23.41 -12.21
N GLY A 123 -7.74 -22.60 -12.14
CA GLY A 123 -8.70 -22.67 -11.05
C GLY A 123 -8.09 -22.27 -9.69
N MET A 124 -8.91 -22.30 -8.65
CA MET A 124 -8.42 -22.12 -7.29
C MET A 124 -7.84 -23.44 -6.76
N GLY A 125 -6.56 -23.42 -6.37
CA GLY A 125 -6.00 -24.51 -5.57
C GLY A 125 -6.70 -24.58 -4.20
N GLN A 126 -6.66 -25.74 -3.54
CA GLN A 126 -7.27 -25.93 -2.21
C GLN A 126 -6.75 -24.88 -1.20
N ASP A 127 -5.45 -24.59 -1.24
CA ASP A 127 -4.83 -23.60 -0.35
C ASP A 127 -5.32 -22.17 -0.60
N GLU A 128 -5.59 -21.81 -1.84
CA GLU A 128 -6.13 -20.49 -2.19
C GLU A 128 -7.54 -20.30 -1.62
N GLY A 129 -8.38 -21.32 -1.61
CA GLY A 129 -9.69 -21.31 -0.98
C GLY A 129 -9.62 -21.06 0.52
N VAL A 130 -8.68 -21.71 1.20
CA VAL A 130 -8.43 -21.47 2.64
C VAL A 130 -7.98 -20.06 2.89
N TYR A 131 -6.98 -19.55 2.17
CA TYR A 131 -6.48 -18.19 2.34
C TYR A 131 -7.54 -17.13 2.04
N GLN A 132 -8.37 -17.35 1.03
CA GLN A 132 -9.49 -16.44 0.73
C GLN A 132 -10.53 -16.45 1.85
N THR A 133 -10.88 -17.61 2.38
CA THR A 133 -11.84 -17.72 3.50
C THR A 133 -11.29 -17.01 4.73
N VAL A 134 -10.02 -17.24 5.07
CA VAL A 134 -9.35 -16.53 6.18
C VAL A 134 -9.35 -15.03 5.95
N ALA A 135 -9.01 -14.58 4.73
CA ALA A 135 -9.01 -13.17 4.39
C ALA A 135 -10.41 -12.54 4.48
N ILE A 136 -11.45 -13.22 3.97
CA ILE A 136 -12.84 -12.74 4.04
C ILE A 136 -13.31 -12.66 5.48
N ASN A 137 -13.02 -13.67 6.30
CA ASN A 137 -13.38 -13.67 7.71
C ASN A 137 -12.68 -12.55 8.46
N PHE A 138 -11.40 -12.35 8.21
CA PHE A 138 -10.62 -11.23 8.76
C PHE A 138 -11.23 -9.87 8.35
N LEU A 139 -11.62 -9.71 7.08
CA LEU A 139 -12.27 -8.51 6.57
C LEU A 139 -13.64 -8.23 7.21
N ASN A 140 -14.35 -9.30 7.60
CA ASN A 140 -15.64 -9.21 8.28
C ASN A 140 -15.53 -9.06 9.80
N GLY A 141 -14.31 -8.94 10.34
CA GLY A 141 -14.07 -8.81 11.78
C GLY A 141 -14.26 -10.11 12.57
N VAL A 142 -14.35 -11.25 11.87
CA VAL A 142 -14.41 -12.56 12.53
C VAL A 142 -13.00 -12.93 12.93
N THR A 143 -12.64 -12.57 14.16
CA THR A 143 -11.33 -12.89 14.77
C THR A 143 -11.37 -14.19 15.59
N ASP A 144 -12.43 -14.99 15.43
CA ASP A 144 -12.61 -16.19 16.22
C ASP A 144 -11.45 -17.17 15.97
N ARG A 145 -10.68 -17.39 17.03
CA ARG A 145 -9.54 -18.33 17.03
C ARG A 145 -9.97 -19.78 16.84
N GLN A 146 -11.27 -20.05 16.93
CA GLN A 146 -11.91 -21.32 16.67
C GLN A 146 -12.51 -21.37 15.24
N GLN A 147 -11.76 -20.94 14.25
CA GLN A 147 -12.10 -21.42 12.92
C GLN A 147 -11.78 -22.91 12.91
N ASP A 148 -12.83 -23.73 13.07
CA ASP A 148 -12.78 -25.14 12.74
C ASP A 148 -12.32 -25.21 11.28
N PHE A 149 -11.02 -25.41 11.10
CA PHE A 149 -10.55 -25.86 9.81
C PHE A 149 -11.38 -27.13 9.54
N PRO A 150 -12.11 -27.20 8.42
CA PRO A 150 -12.82 -28.41 8.12
C PRO A 150 -11.79 -29.52 8.20
N GLU A 151 -11.94 -30.40 9.18
CA GLU A 151 -11.10 -31.58 9.32
C GLU A 151 -11.19 -32.27 7.97
N TYR A 152 -10.10 -32.24 7.22
CA TYR A 152 -9.98 -33.07 6.03
C TYR A 152 -9.90 -34.52 6.53
N HIS A 153 -11.07 -35.13 6.67
CA HIS A 153 -11.13 -36.58 6.81
C HIS A 153 -10.62 -37.16 5.49
N LEU A 154 -9.37 -37.57 5.50
CA LEU A 154 -8.77 -38.42 4.51
C LEU A 154 -9.46 -39.78 4.51
#